data_a3ad74fefe2d9393345feb742823a581
#
_entry.id   a3ad74fefe2d9393345feb742823a581
#
_cell.length_a   1.000
_cell.length_b   1.000
_cell.length_c   1.000
_cell.angle_alpha   90.00
_cell.angle_beta   90.00
_cell.angle_gamma   90.00
#
_symmetry.space_group_name_H-M   'P 1'
#
loop_
_entity.id
_entity.type
_entity.pdbx_description
1 polymer ?
#
loop_
_entity_poly.entity_id
_entity_poly.type
_entity_poly.pdbx_seq_one_letter_code
_entity_poly.pdbx_strand_id
1 'polypeptide(L)'
;MSSQLKVLFLDTVHPALQEELVKMNFQCDDFENFKDIPLEKLISQYHGLVLRAKFSLDKALLEKAVQLKFIARAGAGMENIDLKYAESRGIACLKAPEGNKDAVADHAVGMLLTLFKKLHIADFEVRRGFWNRESNRGI
;
A
#
# COMPACT_ATOMS: atom_id res chain seq x y z
N MET A 1 -19.06 21.24 20.79
CA MET A 1 -19.22 19.91 20.15
C MET A 1 -17.95 19.63 19.38
N SER A 2 -17.19 18.61 19.76
CA SER A 2 -15.98 18.21 19.04
C SER A 2 -16.43 17.69 17.66
N SER A 3 -16.04 18.36 16.57
CA SER A 3 -16.33 17.87 15.22
C SER A 3 -15.65 16.54 15.02
N GLN A 4 -16.40 15.54 14.61
CA GLN A 4 -15.89 14.20 14.32
C GLN A 4 -14.81 14.28 13.23
N LEU A 5 -13.66 13.66 13.45
CA LEU A 5 -12.58 13.63 12.46
C LEU A 5 -12.96 12.69 11.30
N LYS A 6 -12.69 13.14 10.07
CA LYS A 6 -13.02 12.42 8.84
C LYS A 6 -11.79 11.77 8.23
N VAL A 7 -11.93 10.52 7.82
CA VAL A 7 -10.89 9.73 7.14
C VAL A 7 -11.40 9.26 5.80
N LEU A 8 -10.63 9.50 4.74
CA LEU A 8 -10.93 9.03 3.39
C LEU A 8 -10.04 7.85 3.03
N PHE A 9 -10.66 6.75 2.68
CA PHE A 9 -10.01 5.55 2.16
C PHE A 9 -9.91 5.67 0.64
N LEU A 10 -8.70 5.86 0.14
CA LEU A 10 -8.42 6.00 -1.30
C LEU A 10 -8.31 4.64 -2.01
N ASP A 11 -7.86 3.63 -1.29
CA ASP A 11 -7.70 2.26 -1.75
C ASP A 11 -8.43 1.28 -0.84
N THR A 12 -8.81 0.13 -1.39
CA THR A 12 -9.35 -0.97 -0.60
C THR A 12 -8.27 -1.52 0.33
N VAL A 13 -8.57 -1.54 1.62
CA VAL A 13 -7.75 -2.13 2.69
C VAL A 13 -8.56 -3.15 3.47
N HIS A 14 -7.92 -3.86 4.40
CA HIS A 14 -8.64 -4.82 5.25
C HIS A 14 -9.69 -4.09 6.10
N PRO A 15 -10.95 -4.59 6.17
CA PRO A 15 -12.06 -3.92 6.87
C PRO A 15 -11.78 -3.59 8.34
N ALA A 16 -10.97 -4.40 9.01
CA ALA A 16 -10.62 -4.18 10.42
C ALA A 16 -10.08 -2.77 10.72
N LEU A 17 -9.35 -2.15 9.77
CA LEU A 17 -8.86 -0.78 9.98
C LEU A 17 -10.00 0.22 10.05
N GLN A 18 -10.96 0.11 9.16
CA GLN A 18 -12.13 0.98 9.14
C GLN A 18 -13.00 0.77 10.39
N GLU A 19 -13.22 -0.49 10.78
CA GLU A 19 -13.97 -0.85 11.97
C GLU A 19 -13.35 -0.26 13.25
N GLU A 20 -12.02 -0.34 13.39
CA GLU A 20 -11.33 0.23 14.57
C GLU A 20 -11.39 1.76 14.57
N LEU A 21 -11.22 2.42 13.41
CA LEU A 21 -11.35 3.87 13.32
C LEU A 21 -12.78 4.34 13.66
N VAL A 22 -13.80 3.61 13.23
CA VAL A 22 -15.20 3.92 13.59
C VAL A 22 -15.44 3.78 15.08
N LYS A 23 -14.89 2.73 15.75
CA LYS A 23 -14.93 2.57 17.20
C LYS A 23 -14.25 3.74 17.93
N MET A 24 -13.21 4.31 17.34
CA MET A 24 -12.52 5.51 17.83
C MET A 24 -13.25 6.82 17.49
N ASN A 25 -14.50 6.74 17.03
CA ASN A 25 -15.33 7.88 16.66
C ASN A 25 -14.82 8.70 15.45
N PHE A 26 -14.12 8.05 14.50
CA PHE A 26 -13.85 8.66 13.19
C PHE A 26 -15.00 8.41 12.23
N GLN A 27 -15.29 9.39 11.38
CA GLN A 27 -16.13 9.17 10.20
C GLN A 27 -15.24 8.64 9.08
N CYS A 28 -15.56 7.47 8.54
CA CYS A 28 -14.79 6.81 7.48
C CYS A 28 -15.62 6.80 6.20
N ASP A 29 -15.04 7.33 5.13
CA ASP A 29 -15.63 7.38 3.81
C ASP A 29 -14.72 6.70 2.79
N ASP A 30 -15.29 5.93 1.85
CA ASP A 30 -14.56 5.30 0.76
C ASP A 30 -14.61 6.19 -0.49
N PHE A 31 -13.47 6.45 -1.11
CA PHE A 31 -13.36 7.27 -2.32
C PHE A 31 -14.17 6.69 -3.50
N GLU A 32 -14.35 5.37 -3.53
CA GLU A 32 -15.19 4.69 -4.51
C GLU A 32 -16.63 5.27 -4.58
N ASN A 33 -17.15 5.79 -3.48
CA ASN A 33 -18.46 6.40 -3.40
C ASN A 33 -18.51 7.83 -3.97
N PHE A 34 -17.35 8.40 -4.33
CA PHE A 34 -17.20 9.78 -4.78
C PHE A 34 -16.46 9.89 -6.12
N LYS A 35 -16.49 8.84 -6.96
CA LYS A 35 -15.73 8.77 -8.23
C LYS A 35 -15.98 9.93 -9.17
N ASP A 36 -17.16 10.52 -9.12
CA ASP A 36 -17.55 11.65 -9.97
C ASP A 36 -16.98 12.99 -9.48
N ILE A 37 -16.37 13.00 -8.28
CA ILE A 37 -15.78 14.20 -7.69
C ILE A 37 -14.25 14.07 -7.72
N PRO A 38 -13.54 15.02 -8.34
CA PRO A 38 -12.09 15.03 -8.33
C PRO A 38 -11.53 14.99 -6.90
N LEU A 39 -10.50 14.14 -6.67
CA LEU A 39 -9.88 13.97 -5.35
C LEU A 39 -9.42 15.30 -4.75
N GLU A 40 -8.93 16.21 -5.59
CA GLU A 40 -8.46 17.54 -5.20
C GLU A 40 -9.56 18.40 -4.52
N LYS A 41 -10.83 18.14 -4.84
CA LYS A 41 -11.95 18.84 -4.23
C LYS A 41 -12.42 18.19 -2.93
N LEU A 42 -12.23 16.88 -2.81
CA LEU A 42 -12.63 16.12 -1.62
C LEU A 42 -11.62 16.26 -0.49
N ILE A 43 -10.33 16.19 -0.82
CA ILE A 43 -9.25 16.03 0.14
C ILE A 43 -9.19 17.15 1.21
N SER A 44 -9.69 18.34 0.87
CA SER A 44 -9.73 19.49 1.78
C SER A 44 -10.65 19.29 3.00
N GLN A 45 -11.57 18.33 2.94
CA GLN A 45 -12.56 18.06 3.98
C GLN A 45 -12.13 16.98 4.96
N TYR A 46 -11.02 16.29 4.69
CA TYR A 46 -10.58 15.13 5.45
C TYR A 46 -9.36 15.42 6.32
N HIS A 47 -9.34 14.76 7.48
CA HIS A 47 -8.28 14.86 8.48
C HIS A 47 -7.29 13.70 8.38
N GLY A 48 -7.68 12.60 7.78
CA GLY A 48 -6.84 11.44 7.52
C GLY A 48 -7.05 10.87 6.13
N LEU A 49 -6.00 10.31 5.55
CA LEU A 49 -6.04 9.55 4.31
C LEU A 49 -5.50 8.14 4.55
N VAL A 50 -6.18 7.15 4.01
CA VAL A 50 -5.72 5.76 3.99
C VAL A 50 -5.54 5.32 2.55
N LEU A 51 -4.36 4.81 2.19
CA LEU A 51 -4.05 4.38 0.83
C LEU A 51 -3.09 3.18 0.80
N ARG A 52 -2.97 2.58 -0.38
CA ARG A 52 -1.95 1.57 -0.69
C ARG A 52 -0.99 2.10 -1.76
N ALA A 53 -1.17 1.70 -3.02
CA ALA A 53 -0.25 2.03 -4.10
C ALA A 53 -0.90 2.73 -5.30
N LYS A 54 -2.23 2.77 -5.37
CA LYS A 54 -2.98 3.27 -6.53
C LYS A 54 -2.85 4.79 -6.71
N PHE A 55 -2.77 5.52 -5.60
CA PHE A 55 -2.73 6.97 -5.61
C PHE A 55 -1.35 7.50 -5.26
N SER A 56 -0.97 8.61 -5.90
CA SER A 56 0.21 9.37 -5.55
C SER A 56 -0.21 10.68 -4.88
N LEU A 57 0.39 10.97 -3.73
CA LEU A 57 0.14 12.19 -2.97
C LEU A 57 1.34 13.12 -3.14
N ASP A 58 1.34 13.85 -4.24
CA ASP A 58 2.34 14.86 -4.52
C ASP A 58 2.08 16.17 -3.75
N LYS A 59 3.04 17.09 -3.83
CA LYS A 59 2.94 18.40 -3.20
C LYS A 59 1.67 19.15 -3.61
N ALA A 60 1.32 19.14 -4.91
CA ALA A 60 0.18 19.89 -5.43
C ALA A 60 -1.15 19.41 -4.85
N LEU A 61 -1.29 18.10 -4.66
CA LEU A 61 -2.45 17.51 -4.02
C LEU A 61 -2.47 17.77 -2.51
N LEU A 62 -1.32 17.61 -1.85
CA LEU A 62 -1.18 17.85 -0.40
C LEU A 62 -1.42 19.32 -0.03
N GLU A 63 -1.09 20.27 -0.90
CA GLU A 63 -1.41 21.70 -0.69
C GLU A 63 -2.90 21.95 -0.51
N LYS A 64 -3.74 21.17 -1.21
CA LYS A 64 -5.21 21.27 -1.13
C LYS A 64 -5.78 20.59 0.11
N ALA A 65 -5.03 19.73 0.75
CA ALA A 65 -5.42 18.98 1.95
C ALA A 65 -5.23 19.83 3.23
N VAL A 66 -5.98 20.92 3.34
CA VAL A 66 -5.75 21.94 4.38
C VAL A 66 -6.02 21.47 5.81
N GLN A 67 -6.86 20.46 6.00
CA GLN A 67 -7.21 19.91 7.31
C GLN A 67 -6.47 18.60 7.63
N LEU A 68 -5.62 18.12 6.71
CA LEU A 68 -4.97 16.82 6.83
C LEU A 68 -4.00 16.78 8.00
N LYS A 69 -4.15 15.77 8.85
CA LYS A 69 -3.33 15.52 10.03
C LYS A 69 -2.47 14.29 9.90
N PHE A 70 -2.94 13.28 9.17
CA PHE A 70 -2.19 12.05 8.97
C PHE A 70 -2.47 11.39 7.62
N ILE A 71 -1.49 10.63 7.17
CA ILE A 71 -1.56 9.74 6.01
C ILE A 71 -1.14 8.35 6.50
N ALA A 72 -1.99 7.34 6.31
CA ALA A 72 -1.70 5.96 6.65
C ALA A 72 -1.58 5.12 5.37
N ARG A 73 -0.37 4.61 5.09
CA ARG A 73 -0.16 3.69 3.99
C ARG A 73 -0.22 2.25 4.48
N ALA A 74 -1.19 1.50 3.97
CA ALA A 74 -1.29 0.04 4.20
C ALA A 74 -0.25 -0.70 3.36
N GLY A 75 1.02 -0.60 3.76
CA GLY A 75 2.18 -1.17 3.09
C GLY A 75 3.49 -0.68 3.69
N ALA A 76 4.62 -1.18 3.19
CA ALA A 76 5.94 -0.93 3.76
C ALA A 76 6.62 0.34 3.24
N GLY A 77 6.53 0.60 1.93
CA GLY A 77 7.16 1.77 1.31
C GLY A 77 6.31 3.04 1.44
N MET A 78 6.87 4.17 1.05
CA MET A 78 6.19 5.47 1.06
C MET A 78 6.50 6.28 -0.22
N GLU A 79 6.91 5.60 -1.28
CA GLU A 79 7.45 6.18 -2.52
C GLU A 79 6.42 7.03 -3.27
N ASN A 80 5.14 6.76 -3.05
CA ASN A 80 4.03 7.47 -3.67
C ASN A 80 3.54 8.69 -2.86
N ILE A 81 4.29 9.13 -1.84
CA ILE A 81 3.94 10.27 -0.99
C ILE A 81 5.11 11.24 -0.93
N ASP A 82 4.86 12.52 -1.16
CA ASP A 82 5.86 13.57 -0.90
C ASP A 82 6.04 13.77 0.61
N LEU A 83 6.88 12.91 1.20
CA LEU A 83 7.16 12.91 2.64
C LEU A 83 7.72 14.24 3.13
N LYS A 84 8.63 14.85 2.36
CA LYS A 84 9.25 16.12 2.76
C LYS A 84 8.22 17.22 2.91
N TYR A 85 7.31 17.30 1.96
CA TYR A 85 6.24 18.28 2.03
C TYR A 85 5.23 17.95 3.13
N ALA A 86 4.82 16.70 3.28
CA ALA A 86 3.92 16.26 4.35
C ALA A 86 4.48 16.60 5.74
N GLU A 87 5.74 16.27 6.01
CA GLU A 87 6.44 16.57 7.26
C GLU A 87 6.53 18.08 7.51
N SER A 88 6.84 18.88 6.48
CA SER A 88 6.90 20.35 6.60
C SER A 88 5.56 20.99 7.00
N ARG A 89 4.45 20.29 6.71
CA ARG A 89 3.08 20.66 7.08
C ARG A 89 2.64 20.08 8.43
N GLY A 90 3.47 19.29 9.10
CA GLY A 90 3.13 18.59 10.34
C GLY A 90 2.14 17.42 10.14
N ILE A 91 2.08 16.88 8.92
CA ILE A 91 1.23 15.73 8.61
C ILE A 91 1.99 14.46 9.01
N ALA A 92 1.42 13.65 9.92
CA ALA A 92 2.00 12.39 10.33
C ALA A 92 1.87 11.34 9.22
N CYS A 93 2.98 10.74 8.80
CA CYS A 93 3.00 9.69 7.79
C CYS A 93 3.26 8.33 8.44
N LEU A 94 2.28 7.44 8.35
CA LEU A 94 2.27 6.11 8.97
C LEU A 94 2.38 5.02 7.91
N LYS A 95 3.12 3.95 8.20
CA LYS A 95 3.28 2.77 7.34
C LYS A 95 3.19 1.49 8.17
N ALA A 96 2.95 0.36 7.51
CA ALA A 96 2.79 -0.95 8.13
C ALA A 96 3.73 -2.00 7.49
N PRO A 97 5.06 -1.90 7.69
CA PRO A 97 6.01 -2.83 7.09
C PRO A 97 5.87 -4.25 7.65
N GLU A 98 5.41 -4.39 8.89
CA GLU A 98 5.27 -5.68 9.56
C GLU A 98 4.24 -6.59 8.89
N GLY A 99 3.27 -6.01 8.18
CA GLY A 99 2.16 -6.76 7.57
C GLY A 99 2.57 -7.67 6.41
N ASN A 100 3.72 -7.43 5.76
CA ASN A 100 4.15 -8.22 4.60
C ASN A 100 5.62 -8.63 4.60
N LYS A 101 6.41 -8.29 5.63
CA LYS A 101 7.85 -8.55 5.68
C LYS A 101 8.19 -10.02 5.51
N ASP A 102 7.45 -10.91 6.19
CA ASP A 102 7.69 -12.34 6.16
C ASP A 102 7.38 -12.91 4.76
N ALA A 103 6.25 -12.50 4.17
CA ALA A 103 5.88 -12.91 2.82
C ALA A 103 6.90 -12.44 1.77
N VAL A 104 7.47 -11.25 1.92
CA VAL A 104 8.52 -10.74 1.03
C VAL A 104 9.81 -11.54 1.21
N ALA A 105 10.17 -11.89 2.45
CA ALA A 105 11.35 -12.72 2.74
C ALA A 105 11.20 -14.12 2.14
N ASP A 106 10.06 -14.78 2.35
CA ASP A 106 9.77 -16.11 1.78
C ASP A 106 9.81 -16.08 0.25
N HIS A 107 9.25 -15.06 -0.35
CA HIS A 107 9.27 -14.89 -1.81
C HIS A 107 10.70 -14.73 -2.34
N ALA A 108 11.52 -13.90 -1.68
CA ALA A 108 12.91 -13.69 -2.05
C ALA A 108 13.74 -15.00 -1.97
N VAL A 109 13.56 -15.75 -0.88
CA VAL A 109 14.21 -17.07 -0.72
C VAL A 109 13.70 -18.04 -1.78
N GLY A 110 12.40 -18.09 -2.05
CA GLY A 110 11.80 -18.94 -3.09
C GLY A 110 12.37 -18.64 -4.48
N MET A 111 12.50 -17.36 -4.84
CA MET A 111 13.12 -16.95 -6.09
C MET A 111 14.59 -17.38 -6.17
N LEU A 112 15.37 -17.21 -5.09
CA LEU A 112 16.77 -17.57 -5.01
C LEU A 112 16.93 -19.09 -5.20
N LEU A 113 16.15 -19.90 -4.50
CA LEU A 113 16.15 -21.37 -4.64
C LEU A 113 15.73 -21.79 -6.05
N THR A 114 14.74 -21.15 -6.62
CA THR A 114 14.28 -21.42 -8.00
C THR A 114 15.39 -21.19 -9.01
N LEU A 115 16.18 -20.12 -8.83
CA LEU A 115 17.31 -19.78 -9.67
C LEU A 115 18.45 -20.80 -9.50
N PHE A 116 18.91 -21.01 -8.27
CA PHE A 116 20.04 -21.89 -7.98
C PHE A 116 19.78 -23.35 -8.33
N LYS A 117 18.56 -23.81 -8.13
CA LYS A 117 18.18 -25.19 -8.46
C LYS A 117 17.58 -25.34 -9.87
N LYS A 118 17.57 -24.25 -10.67
CA LYS A 118 17.04 -24.25 -12.04
C LYS A 118 15.62 -24.81 -12.16
N LEU A 119 14.78 -24.63 -11.12
CA LEU A 119 13.48 -25.27 -11.03
C LEU A 119 12.56 -24.90 -12.20
N HIS A 120 12.56 -23.64 -12.62
CA HIS A 120 11.75 -23.13 -13.73
C HIS A 120 12.17 -23.74 -15.08
N ILE A 121 13.47 -23.98 -15.28
CA ILE A 121 14.01 -24.62 -16.50
C ILE A 121 13.62 -26.10 -16.51
N ALA A 122 13.86 -26.79 -15.39
CA ALA A 122 13.55 -28.21 -15.25
C ALA A 122 12.06 -28.48 -15.42
N ASP A 123 11.17 -27.68 -14.81
CA ASP A 123 9.72 -27.79 -14.97
C ASP A 123 9.30 -27.61 -16.45
N PHE A 124 9.82 -26.57 -17.11
CA PHE A 124 9.53 -26.30 -18.52
C PHE A 124 9.95 -27.47 -19.44
N GLU A 125 11.15 -28.04 -19.22
CA GLU A 125 11.64 -29.17 -20.02
C GLU A 125 10.82 -30.44 -19.80
N VAL A 126 10.58 -30.78 -18.52
CA VAL A 126 9.80 -32.00 -18.17
C VAL A 126 8.37 -31.96 -18.75
N ARG A 127 7.70 -30.79 -18.70
CA ARG A 127 6.37 -30.64 -19.32
C ARG A 127 6.36 -30.83 -20.83
N ARG A 128 7.51 -30.73 -21.47
CA ARG A 128 7.72 -30.99 -22.91
C ARG A 128 8.26 -32.39 -23.22
N GLY A 129 8.41 -33.23 -22.20
CA GLY A 129 8.89 -34.57 -22.34
C GLY A 129 10.42 -34.71 -22.39
N PHE A 130 11.16 -33.62 -22.07
CA PHE A 130 12.64 -33.64 -22.01
C PHE A 130 13.14 -33.96 -20.59
N TRP A 131 14.12 -34.86 -20.49
CA TRP A 131 14.75 -35.26 -19.24
C TRP A 131 16.25 -34.92 -19.26
N ASN A 132 16.63 -33.69 -18.92
CA ASN A 132 18.01 -33.19 -18.98
C ASN A 132 18.61 -33.05 -17.58
N ARG A 133 18.85 -34.19 -16.91
CA ARG A 133 19.31 -34.23 -15.52
C ARG A 133 20.61 -33.46 -15.30
N GLU A 134 21.62 -33.67 -16.17
CA GLU A 134 22.96 -33.10 -15.98
C GLU A 134 22.97 -31.58 -16.17
N SER A 135 22.27 -31.06 -17.17
CA SER A 135 22.16 -29.61 -17.43
C SER A 135 21.36 -28.88 -16.36
N ASN A 136 20.46 -29.60 -15.68
CA ASN A 136 19.57 -29.04 -14.64
C ASN A 136 20.11 -29.23 -13.20
N ARG A 137 21.35 -29.69 -13.04
CA ARG A 137 22.00 -29.67 -11.74
C ARG A 137 22.12 -28.22 -11.26
N GLY A 138 21.53 -27.94 -10.13
CA GLY A 138 21.68 -26.66 -9.45
C GLY A 138 23.04 -26.55 -8.75
N ILE A 139 23.33 -25.36 -8.30
CA ILE A 139 24.47 -25.05 -7.42
C ILE A 139 24.15 -25.52 -6.02
#